data_fea24958450075307fedb6d74d5443c9
#
_entry.id   fea24958450075307fedb6d74d5443c9
#
_cell.length_a   1.000
_cell.length_b   1.000
_cell.length_c   1.000
_cell.angle_alpha   90.00
_cell.angle_beta   90.00
_cell.angle_gamma   90.00
#
_symmetry.space_group_name_H-M   'P 1'
#
loop_
_entity.id
_entity.type
_entity.pdbx_description
1 polymer ?
#
loop_
_entity_poly.entity_id
_entity_poly.type
_entity_poly.pdbx_seq_one_letter_code
_entity_poly.pdbx_strand_id
1 'polypeptide(L)'
;KNLFDQKLEGSPILSFSDSLGFVKKSKGIKKLTFLHENELKKNLIESFPIALDPAEKSRLKQFVIAFLCLFLVFFVFKLFSYKDYINKLIQYDKNWLYFSGNKVRINAEQSQIIRLLEINGKFSSIELNKVVSKNRKYAKSHLTLLRKNFVKSINELFSELFGSNQLHIISSKSPKDKRQILYRTSKEIFKKESFLKFMFKL
;
A
#
# COMPACT_ATOMS: atom_id res chain seq x y z
N LYS A 1 27.91 42.81 -23.41
CA LYS A 1 28.59 41.68 -24.11
C LYS A 1 28.92 40.65 -23.07
N ASN A 2 28.23 39.51 -23.07
CA ASN A 2 28.38 38.45 -22.09
C ASN A 2 29.81 37.89 -22.14
N LEU A 3 30.39 37.59 -20.98
CA LEU A 3 31.72 37.00 -20.86
C LEU A 3 31.86 35.68 -21.65
N PHE A 4 30.76 35.00 -21.92
CA PHE A 4 30.70 33.75 -22.66
C PHE A 4 30.56 33.89 -24.18
N ASP A 5 30.15 35.06 -24.69
CA ASP A 5 30.17 35.34 -26.15
C ASP A 5 31.62 35.67 -26.65
N GLN A 6 32.52 35.90 -25.70
CA GLN A 6 33.93 35.97 -26.03
C GLN A 6 34.51 34.56 -25.85
N LYS A 7 34.81 33.86 -26.96
CA LYS A 7 35.63 32.67 -26.92
C LYS A 7 36.77 32.88 -25.92
N LEU A 8 36.71 32.21 -24.78
CA LEU A 8 37.80 32.16 -23.83
C LEU A 8 38.96 31.39 -24.50
N GLU A 9 39.73 32.10 -25.28
CA GLU A 9 40.98 31.59 -25.82
C GLU A 9 42.01 31.53 -24.68
N GLY A 10 42.04 30.44 -23.95
CA GLY A 10 43.06 30.15 -22.95
C GLY A 10 42.60 29.19 -21.85
N SER A 11 43.49 28.27 -21.53
CA SER A 11 43.34 27.44 -20.36
C SER A 11 43.58 28.25 -19.08
N PRO A 12 42.94 27.94 -17.96
CA PRO A 12 43.21 28.57 -16.68
C PRO A 12 44.68 28.34 -16.29
N ILE A 13 45.44 29.43 -16.09
CA ILE A 13 46.89 29.36 -15.80
C ILE A 13 47.15 29.30 -14.30
N LEU A 14 46.30 29.89 -13.50
CA LEU A 14 46.44 29.95 -12.04
C LEU A 14 45.07 29.88 -11.37
N SER A 15 44.93 29.04 -10.38
CA SER A 15 43.79 29.01 -9.47
C SER A 15 44.26 29.33 -8.05
N PHE A 16 43.64 30.30 -7.44
CA PHE A 16 43.80 30.63 -6.02
C PHE A 16 42.47 30.28 -5.33
N SER A 17 42.47 30.14 -4.01
CA SER A 17 41.29 29.70 -3.25
C SER A 17 40.01 30.48 -3.57
N ASP A 18 40.13 31.75 -3.97
CA ASP A 18 38.99 32.65 -4.17
C ASP A 18 38.94 33.30 -5.56
N SER A 19 39.81 32.92 -6.50
CA SER A 19 39.88 33.54 -7.82
C SER A 19 40.46 32.62 -8.88
N LEU A 20 39.92 32.72 -10.09
CA LEU A 20 40.41 32.04 -11.28
C LEU A 20 41.09 33.05 -12.21
N GLY A 21 42.36 32.81 -12.54
CA GLY A 21 43.12 33.64 -13.46
C GLY A 21 42.98 33.12 -14.90
N PHE A 22 42.62 33.99 -15.80
CA PHE A 22 42.53 33.73 -17.25
C PHE A 22 43.45 34.65 -18.03
N VAL A 23 44.09 34.12 -19.07
CA VAL A 23 44.81 34.95 -20.02
C VAL A 23 43.85 35.39 -21.14
N LYS A 24 43.55 36.67 -21.16
CA LYS A 24 42.76 37.29 -22.22
C LYS A 24 43.67 37.89 -23.28
N LYS A 25 43.56 37.44 -24.52
CA LYS A 25 44.24 38.02 -25.67
C LYS A 25 43.34 39.10 -26.29
N SER A 26 43.74 40.35 -26.17
CA SER A 26 43.06 41.47 -26.83
C SER A 26 44.07 42.29 -27.60
N LYS A 27 43.85 42.47 -28.89
CA LYS A 27 44.73 43.27 -29.78
C LYS A 27 46.23 42.91 -29.71
N GLY A 28 46.55 41.61 -29.64
CA GLY A 28 47.94 41.14 -29.57
C GLY A 28 48.58 41.14 -28.18
N ILE A 29 47.98 41.77 -27.22
CA ILE A 29 48.51 41.85 -25.84
C ILE A 29 47.83 40.75 -24.99
N LYS A 30 48.64 39.90 -24.33
CA LYS A 30 48.15 38.93 -23.34
C LYS A 30 48.00 39.62 -21.99
N LYS A 31 46.81 39.76 -21.48
CA LYS A 31 46.53 40.32 -20.15
C LYS A 31 46.02 39.23 -19.23
N LEU A 32 46.66 39.08 -18.06
CA LEU A 32 46.15 38.19 -17.02
C LEU A 32 44.99 38.90 -16.31
N THR A 33 43.83 38.25 -16.27
CA THR A 33 42.64 38.77 -15.59
C THR A 33 42.23 37.78 -14.52
N PHE A 34 42.07 38.23 -13.29
CA PHE A 34 41.57 37.46 -12.18
C PHE A 34 40.09 37.76 -12.00
N LEU A 35 39.28 36.73 -11.89
CA LEU A 35 37.85 36.82 -11.56
C LEU A 35 37.64 36.26 -10.15
N HIS A 36 37.10 37.07 -9.29
CA HIS A 36 36.78 36.67 -7.93
C HIS A 36 35.60 35.69 -7.96
N GLU A 37 35.53 34.72 -7.02
CA GLU A 37 34.46 33.70 -6.97
C GLU A 37 33.08 34.34 -6.99
N ASN A 38 32.85 35.43 -6.30
CA ASN A 38 31.56 36.14 -6.27
C ASN A 38 31.20 36.77 -7.63
N GLU A 39 32.15 37.23 -8.41
CA GLU A 39 31.88 37.70 -9.77
C GLU A 39 31.65 36.57 -10.74
N LEU A 40 32.32 35.43 -10.54
CA LEU A 40 32.08 34.21 -11.30
C LEU A 40 30.65 33.65 -11.04
N LYS A 41 30.24 33.60 -9.78
CA LYS A 41 28.88 33.16 -9.44
C LYS A 41 27.81 34.09 -10.01
N LYS A 42 28.01 35.41 -9.90
CA LYS A 42 27.09 36.41 -10.46
C LYS A 42 27.00 36.31 -11.97
N ASN A 43 28.12 36.22 -12.66
CA ASN A 43 28.15 36.09 -14.11
C ASN A 43 27.63 34.74 -14.60
N LEU A 44 27.84 33.64 -13.85
CA LEU A 44 27.25 32.33 -14.12
C LEU A 44 25.73 32.37 -14.02
N ILE A 45 25.20 33.02 -13.00
CA ILE A 45 23.74 33.15 -12.83
C ILE A 45 23.14 34.03 -13.92
N GLU A 46 23.81 35.11 -14.32
CA GLU A 46 23.35 36.01 -15.36
C GLU A 46 23.54 35.42 -16.78
N SER A 47 24.56 34.56 -17.01
CA SER A 47 24.92 34.04 -18.32
C SER A 47 24.29 32.70 -18.65
N PHE A 48 23.85 31.97 -17.64
CA PHE A 48 23.01 30.79 -17.79
C PHE A 48 21.67 31.01 -17.08
N PRO A 49 20.83 31.92 -17.58
CA PRO A 49 19.43 31.69 -17.27
C PRO A 49 19.13 30.31 -17.83
N ILE A 50 18.74 29.38 -16.97
CA ILE A 50 18.03 28.18 -17.40
C ILE A 50 16.63 28.66 -17.88
N ALA A 51 16.66 29.53 -18.86
CA ALA A 51 15.49 29.92 -19.61
C ALA A 51 15.28 28.80 -20.63
N LEU A 52 14.59 27.75 -20.20
CA LEU A 52 13.96 26.84 -21.14
C LEU A 52 13.25 27.71 -22.18
N ASP A 53 13.55 27.48 -23.46
CA ASP A 53 12.86 28.10 -24.57
C ASP A 53 11.35 28.11 -24.26
N PRO A 54 10.64 29.21 -24.48
CA PRO A 54 9.19 29.28 -24.24
C PRO A 54 8.42 28.10 -24.82
N ALA A 55 8.87 27.56 -25.95
CA ALA A 55 8.32 26.37 -26.58
C ALA A 55 8.59 25.09 -25.75
N GLU A 56 9.79 24.91 -25.20
CA GLU A 56 10.14 23.78 -24.33
C GLU A 56 9.41 23.87 -22.99
N LYS A 57 9.27 25.05 -22.43
CA LYS A 57 8.51 25.29 -21.19
C LYS A 57 7.03 24.97 -21.39
N SER A 58 6.46 25.25 -22.56
CA SER A 58 5.09 24.88 -22.90
C SER A 58 4.92 23.37 -23.04
N ARG A 59 5.85 22.69 -23.72
CA ARG A 59 5.85 21.22 -23.86
C ARG A 59 6.00 20.53 -22.51
N LEU A 60 6.91 20.98 -21.67
CA LEU A 60 7.10 20.44 -20.31
C LEU A 60 5.82 20.55 -19.48
N LYS A 61 5.13 21.70 -19.54
CA LYS A 61 3.83 21.87 -18.86
C LYS A 61 2.80 20.87 -19.36
N GLN A 62 2.69 20.68 -20.68
CA GLN A 62 1.77 19.72 -21.28
C GLN A 62 2.08 18.29 -20.83
N PHE A 63 3.35 17.89 -20.81
CA PHE A 63 3.77 16.58 -20.27
C PHE A 63 3.42 16.39 -18.81
N VAL A 64 3.65 17.39 -17.96
CA VAL A 64 3.31 17.34 -16.55
C VAL A 64 1.79 17.20 -16.36
N ILE A 65 1.00 17.97 -17.11
CA ILE A 65 -0.47 17.89 -17.05
C ILE A 65 -0.95 16.51 -17.53
N ALA A 66 -0.43 16.01 -18.64
CA ALA A 66 -0.78 14.68 -19.16
C ALA A 66 -0.43 13.58 -18.15
N PHE A 67 0.75 13.66 -17.53
CA PHE A 67 1.18 12.71 -16.49
C PHE A 67 0.27 12.76 -15.25
N LEU A 68 -0.10 13.97 -14.79
CA LEU A 68 -1.02 14.15 -13.67
C LEU A 68 -2.42 13.59 -14.00
N CYS A 69 -2.94 13.82 -15.21
CA CYS A 69 -4.21 13.25 -15.64
C CYS A 69 -4.16 11.71 -15.64
N LEU A 70 -3.10 11.13 -16.19
CA LEU A 70 -2.93 9.69 -16.26
C LEU A 70 -2.80 9.07 -14.86
N PHE A 71 -2.06 9.73 -13.96
CA PHE A 71 -1.94 9.34 -12.56
C PHE A 71 -3.29 9.40 -11.84
N LEU A 72 -4.08 10.44 -12.09
CA LEU A 72 -5.42 10.60 -11.50
C LEU A 72 -6.37 9.50 -11.98
N VAL A 73 -6.38 9.19 -13.27
CA VAL A 73 -7.19 8.09 -13.83
C VAL A 73 -6.77 6.75 -13.20
N PHE A 74 -5.47 6.47 -13.10
CA PHE A 74 -4.95 5.27 -12.45
C PHE A 74 -5.38 5.20 -10.97
N PHE A 75 -5.30 6.32 -10.25
CA PHE A 75 -5.69 6.39 -8.84
C PHE A 75 -7.18 6.11 -8.65
N VAL A 76 -8.02 6.72 -9.47
CA VAL A 76 -9.49 6.49 -9.47
C VAL A 76 -9.79 5.02 -9.76
N PHE A 77 -9.16 4.42 -10.78
CA PHE A 77 -9.33 3.01 -11.10
C PHE A 77 -8.93 2.10 -9.92
N LYS A 78 -7.80 2.39 -9.25
CA LYS A 78 -7.37 1.64 -8.05
C LYS A 78 -8.33 1.80 -6.88
N LEU A 79 -8.95 2.98 -6.71
CA LEU A 79 -9.97 3.20 -5.68
C LEU A 79 -11.22 2.34 -5.94
N PHE A 80 -11.71 2.28 -7.18
CA PHE A 80 -12.84 1.40 -7.53
C PHE A 80 -12.50 -0.07 -7.30
N SER A 81 -11.34 -0.51 -7.76
CA SER A 81 -10.86 -1.88 -7.55
C SER A 81 -10.74 -2.24 -6.06
N TYR A 82 -10.28 -1.29 -5.23
CA TYR A 82 -10.21 -1.46 -3.78
C TYR A 82 -11.59 -1.56 -3.13
N LYS A 83 -12.54 -0.75 -3.59
CA LYS A 83 -13.94 -0.84 -3.12
C LYS A 83 -14.54 -2.21 -3.44
N ASP A 84 -14.32 -2.72 -4.65
CA ASP A 84 -14.78 -4.06 -5.04
C ASP A 84 -14.09 -5.16 -4.22
N TYR A 85 -12.81 -4.99 -3.92
CA TYR A 85 -12.07 -5.89 -3.03
C TYR A 85 -12.68 -5.91 -1.62
N ILE A 86 -12.98 -4.73 -1.04
CA ILE A 86 -13.59 -4.63 0.29
C ILE A 86 -14.99 -5.26 0.29
N ASN A 87 -15.79 -5.06 -0.76
CA ASN A 87 -17.12 -5.66 -0.88
C ASN A 87 -17.10 -7.19 -0.94
N LYS A 88 -15.97 -7.78 -1.34
CA LYS A 88 -15.73 -9.24 -1.34
C LYS A 88 -15.18 -9.77 0.00
N LEU A 89 -15.04 -8.92 1.00
CA LEU A 89 -14.66 -9.32 2.36
C LEU A 89 -15.89 -9.34 3.25
N ILE A 90 -15.89 -10.25 4.21
CA ILE A 90 -16.90 -10.22 5.27
C ILE A 90 -16.65 -9.00 6.15
N GLN A 91 -17.68 -8.19 6.30
CA GLN A 91 -17.74 -7.10 7.25
C GLN A 91 -18.58 -7.53 8.44
N TYR A 92 -18.08 -7.21 9.63
CA TYR A 92 -18.74 -7.51 10.90
C TYR A 92 -19.16 -6.23 11.61
N ASP A 93 -20.44 -6.12 11.95
CA ASP A 93 -20.96 -5.05 12.79
C ASP A 93 -21.90 -5.60 13.85
N LYS A 94 -21.49 -5.52 15.13
CA LYS A 94 -22.26 -6.01 16.30
C LYS A 94 -22.78 -7.45 16.12
N ASN A 95 -24.03 -7.57 15.66
CA ASN A 95 -24.76 -8.84 15.51
C ASN A 95 -25.07 -9.17 14.03
N TRP A 96 -24.40 -8.53 13.10
CA TRP A 96 -24.62 -8.70 11.68
C TRP A 96 -23.33 -8.99 10.93
N LEU A 97 -23.39 -9.89 9.96
CA LEU A 97 -22.38 -10.08 8.95
C LEU A 97 -22.88 -9.56 7.61
N TYR A 98 -21.99 -8.90 6.89
CA TYR A 98 -22.27 -8.35 5.57
C TYR A 98 -21.27 -8.93 4.57
N PHE A 99 -21.76 -9.29 3.40
CA PHE A 99 -20.92 -9.72 2.28
C PHE A 99 -21.64 -9.44 0.97
N SER A 100 -21.04 -8.66 0.10
CA SER A 100 -21.57 -8.38 -1.26
C SER A 100 -23.05 -7.96 -1.29
N GLY A 101 -23.49 -7.15 -0.32
CA GLY A 101 -24.88 -6.70 -0.20
C GLY A 101 -25.81 -7.63 0.60
N ASN A 102 -25.43 -8.86 0.83
CA ASN A 102 -26.16 -9.79 1.71
C ASN A 102 -25.85 -9.48 3.18
N LYS A 103 -26.83 -9.68 4.06
CA LYS A 103 -26.65 -9.54 5.50
C LYS A 103 -27.31 -10.71 6.23
N VAL A 104 -26.61 -11.23 7.24
CA VAL A 104 -27.11 -12.33 8.08
C VAL A 104 -26.91 -11.96 9.54
N ARG A 105 -27.93 -12.25 10.36
CA ARG A 105 -27.87 -12.00 11.80
C ARG A 105 -27.12 -13.13 12.49
N ILE A 106 -26.26 -12.78 13.43
CA ILE A 106 -25.48 -13.71 14.24
C ILE A 106 -25.82 -13.58 15.72
N ASN A 107 -25.70 -14.68 16.45
CA ASN A 107 -25.84 -14.68 17.90
C ASN A 107 -24.50 -14.38 18.61
N ALA A 108 -24.52 -14.25 19.93
CA ALA A 108 -23.35 -13.88 20.72
C ALA A 108 -22.22 -14.93 20.62
N GLU A 109 -22.54 -16.22 20.61
CA GLU A 109 -21.56 -17.30 20.48
C GLU A 109 -20.91 -17.31 19.09
N GLN A 110 -21.71 -17.18 18.04
CA GLN A 110 -21.24 -17.07 16.66
C GLN A 110 -20.34 -15.85 16.50
N SER A 111 -20.73 -14.72 17.07
CA SER A 111 -19.94 -13.48 17.09
C SER A 111 -18.55 -13.69 17.68
N GLN A 112 -18.42 -14.40 18.82
CA GLN A 112 -17.13 -14.69 19.43
C GLN A 112 -16.22 -15.52 18.53
N ILE A 113 -16.75 -16.55 17.88
CA ILE A 113 -15.97 -17.40 16.98
C ILE A 113 -15.60 -16.67 15.69
N ILE A 114 -16.50 -15.86 15.15
CA ILE A 114 -16.21 -15.06 13.96
C ILE A 114 -15.11 -14.03 14.22
N ARG A 115 -15.08 -13.39 15.41
CA ARG A 115 -13.98 -12.54 15.83
C ARG A 115 -12.63 -13.28 15.92
N LEU A 116 -12.64 -14.53 16.40
CA LEU A 116 -11.41 -15.34 16.41
C LEU A 116 -10.94 -15.65 14.99
N LEU A 117 -11.85 -15.91 14.06
CA LEU A 117 -11.55 -16.09 12.64
C LEU A 117 -11.01 -14.80 12.01
N GLU A 118 -11.59 -13.66 12.33
CA GLU A 118 -11.14 -12.35 11.82
C GLU A 118 -9.72 -12.02 12.31
N ILE A 119 -9.43 -12.20 13.59
CA ILE A 119 -8.15 -11.83 14.20
C ILE A 119 -7.06 -12.85 13.85
N ASN A 120 -7.35 -14.14 14.01
CA ASN A 120 -6.35 -15.21 13.97
C ASN A 120 -6.41 -16.05 12.69
N GLY A 121 -7.44 -15.89 11.85
CA GLY A 121 -7.71 -16.74 10.69
C GLY A 121 -8.13 -18.18 11.03
N LYS A 122 -8.13 -18.55 12.31
CA LYS A 122 -8.43 -19.89 12.82
C LYS A 122 -8.84 -19.86 14.27
N PHE A 123 -9.53 -20.91 14.73
CA PHE A 123 -9.81 -21.17 16.12
C PHE A 123 -9.62 -22.67 16.46
N SER A 124 -9.38 -22.98 17.72
CA SER A 124 -9.16 -24.35 18.19
C SER A 124 -10.42 -24.97 18.76
N SER A 125 -10.42 -26.30 18.89
CA SER A 125 -11.48 -27.02 19.59
C SER A 125 -11.58 -26.64 21.06
N ILE A 126 -10.50 -26.15 21.69
CA ILE A 126 -10.50 -25.66 23.07
C ILE A 126 -11.27 -24.33 23.16
N GLU A 127 -10.98 -23.38 22.26
CA GLU A 127 -11.69 -22.10 22.20
C GLU A 127 -13.17 -22.31 21.90
N LEU A 128 -13.48 -23.19 20.94
CA LEU A 128 -14.86 -23.55 20.63
C LEU A 128 -15.58 -24.16 21.83
N ASN A 129 -14.92 -25.05 22.59
CA ASN A 129 -15.50 -25.61 23.80
C ASN A 129 -15.88 -24.53 24.82
N LYS A 130 -15.01 -23.54 25.04
CA LYS A 130 -15.29 -22.44 25.98
C LYS A 130 -16.57 -21.68 25.57
N VAL A 131 -16.74 -21.44 24.26
CA VAL A 131 -17.90 -20.73 23.74
C VAL A 131 -19.18 -21.57 23.88
N VAL A 132 -19.18 -22.82 23.41
CA VAL A 132 -20.40 -23.66 23.37
C VAL A 132 -20.78 -24.23 24.75
N SER A 133 -19.82 -24.40 25.67
CA SER A 133 -20.12 -24.91 27.02
C SER A 133 -20.68 -23.85 27.95
N LYS A 134 -20.48 -22.55 27.66
CA LYS A 134 -20.89 -21.45 28.57
C LYS A 134 -20.45 -21.70 30.01
N ASN A 135 -19.24 -22.24 30.22
CA ASN A 135 -18.67 -22.63 31.52
C ASN A 135 -19.39 -23.81 32.24
N ARG A 136 -20.30 -24.50 31.53
CA ARG A 136 -20.91 -25.74 32.08
C ARG A 136 -19.99 -26.94 31.86
N LYS A 137 -19.98 -27.86 32.81
CA LYS A 137 -19.26 -29.14 32.65
C LYS A 137 -20.15 -30.13 31.90
N TYR A 138 -19.72 -30.50 30.71
CA TYR A 138 -20.41 -31.55 29.91
C TYR A 138 -19.52 -32.77 29.72
N ALA A 139 -20.17 -33.94 29.53
CA ALA A 139 -19.47 -35.15 29.11
C ALA A 139 -18.78 -34.92 27.75
N LYS A 140 -17.65 -35.58 27.53
CA LYS A 140 -16.81 -35.42 26.32
C LYS A 140 -17.59 -35.71 25.03
N SER A 141 -18.45 -36.71 25.03
CA SER A 141 -19.33 -37.04 23.91
C SER A 141 -20.29 -35.90 23.56
N HIS A 142 -20.90 -35.30 24.59
CA HIS A 142 -21.82 -34.18 24.43
C HIS A 142 -21.13 -32.92 23.89
N LEU A 143 -19.93 -32.60 24.39
CA LEU A 143 -19.12 -31.52 23.88
C LEU A 143 -18.76 -31.73 22.39
N THR A 144 -18.50 -32.96 21.99
CA THR A 144 -18.23 -33.28 20.57
C THR A 144 -19.46 -33.04 19.69
N LEU A 145 -20.65 -33.40 20.16
CA LEU A 145 -21.90 -33.13 19.46
C LEU A 145 -22.19 -31.63 19.36
N LEU A 146 -22.04 -30.89 20.46
CA LEU A 146 -22.21 -29.43 20.50
C LEU A 146 -21.27 -28.74 19.52
N ARG A 147 -19.98 -29.10 19.46
CA ARG A 147 -19.02 -28.56 18.49
C ARG A 147 -19.47 -28.84 17.05
N LYS A 148 -19.85 -30.08 16.75
CA LYS A 148 -20.31 -30.47 15.41
C LYS A 148 -21.50 -29.61 14.98
N ASN A 149 -22.50 -29.49 15.84
CA ASN A 149 -23.70 -28.70 15.56
C ASN A 149 -23.40 -27.22 15.40
N PHE A 150 -22.49 -26.69 16.24
CA PHE A 150 -22.09 -25.30 16.14
C PHE A 150 -21.32 -25.00 14.84
N VAL A 151 -20.35 -25.84 14.45
CA VAL A 151 -19.63 -25.68 13.18
C VAL A 151 -20.60 -25.80 12.00
N LYS A 152 -21.58 -26.70 12.09
CA LYS A 152 -22.62 -26.80 11.08
C LYS A 152 -23.41 -25.50 10.97
N SER A 153 -23.85 -24.92 12.09
CA SER A 153 -24.59 -23.64 12.10
C SER A 153 -23.79 -22.48 11.52
N ILE A 154 -22.48 -22.42 11.75
CA ILE A 154 -21.60 -21.40 11.13
C ILE A 154 -21.49 -21.64 9.61
N ASN A 155 -21.38 -22.90 9.17
CA ASN A 155 -21.34 -23.19 7.74
C ASN A 155 -22.66 -22.83 7.05
N GLU A 156 -23.82 -23.11 7.67
CA GLU A 156 -25.14 -22.71 7.17
C GLU A 156 -25.23 -21.18 7.06
N LEU A 157 -24.78 -20.44 8.08
CA LEU A 157 -24.74 -18.99 8.09
C LEU A 157 -23.84 -18.43 6.97
N PHE A 158 -22.67 -19.02 6.74
CA PHE A 158 -21.81 -18.63 5.62
C PHE A 158 -22.40 -19.03 4.27
N SER A 159 -23.08 -20.17 4.18
CA SER A 159 -23.79 -20.57 2.95
C SER A 159 -24.90 -19.59 2.59
N GLU A 160 -25.66 -19.13 3.57
CA GLU A 160 -26.67 -18.07 3.39
C GLU A 160 -26.02 -16.75 2.95
N LEU A 161 -24.93 -16.34 3.63
CA LEU A 161 -24.22 -15.10 3.34
C LEU A 161 -23.60 -15.08 1.94
N PHE A 162 -23.01 -16.19 1.49
CA PHE A 162 -22.33 -16.30 0.20
C PHE A 162 -23.23 -16.80 -0.94
N GLY A 163 -24.45 -17.25 -0.64
CA GLY A 163 -25.33 -17.87 -1.63
C GLY A 163 -24.77 -19.18 -2.21
N SER A 164 -23.97 -19.93 -1.44
CA SER A 164 -23.33 -21.17 -1.90
C SER A 164 -23.38 -22.26 -0.85
N ASN A 165 -23.61 -23.50 -1.28
CA ASN A 165 -23.65 -24.68 -0.39
C ASN A 165 -22.27 -25.30 -0.11
N GLN A 166 -21.18 -24.56 -0.26
CA GLN A 166 -19.83 -25.04 0.00
C GLN A 166 -19.49 -25.00 1.50
N LEU A 167 -18.63 -25.91 1.93
CA LEU A 167 -18.07 -25.89 3.28
C LEU A 167 -17.09 -24.72 3.41
N HIS A 168 -17.42 -23.76 4.25
CA HIS A 168 -16.61 -22.57 4.48
C HIS A 168 -15.64 -22.73 5.65
N ILE A 169 -15.96 -23.62 6.61
CA ILE A 169 -15.07 -23.95 7.73
C ILE A 169 -14.49 -25.35 7.52
N ILE A 170 -13.18 -25.41 7.42
CA ILE A 170 -12.41 -26.64 7.27
C ILE A 170 -11.76 -26.97 8.61
N SER A 171 -11.85 -28.25 9.02
CA SER A 171 -11.19 -28.76 10.20
C SER A 171 -9.91 -29.51 9.86
N SER A 172 -8.86 -29.34 10.66
CA SER A 172 -7.59 -30.06 10.55
C SER A 172 -7.05 -30.37 11.94
N LYS A 173 -6.22 -31.41 12.06
CA LYS A 173 -5.52 -31.68 13.32
C LYS A 173 -4.44 -30.61 13.54
N SER A 174 -4.26 -30.19 14.81
CA SER A 174 -3.20 -29.27 15.15
C SER A 174 -1.82 -29.92 14.95
N PRO A 175 -0.85 -29.24 14.32
CA PRO A 175 0.51 -29.76 14.19
C PRO A 175 1.25 -29.87 15.55
N LYS A 176 0.88 -29.02 16.53
CA LYS A 176 1.49 -29.00 17.86
C LYS A 176 0.89 -30.03 18.81
N ASP A 177 -0.39 -30.31 18.69
CA ASP A 177 -1.11 -31.29 19.53
C ASP A 177 -2.17 -31.99 18.69
N LYS A 178 -1.91 -33.24 18.34
CA LYS A 178 -2.82 -34.08 17.53
C LYS A 178 -4.20 -34.31 18.16
N ARG A 179 -4.37 -34.02 19.45
CA ARG A 179 -5.66 -34.10 20.14
C ARG A 179 -6.53 -32.87 19.92
N GLN A 180 -5.95 -31.79 19.46
CA GLN A 180 -6.66 -30.57 19.15
C GLN A 180 -7.05 -30.52 17.68
N ILE A 181 -8.29 -30.08 17.43
CA ILE A 181 -8.79 -29.77 16.09
C ILE A 181 -8.69 -28.26 15.90
N LEU A 182 -8.13 -27.84 14.79
CA LEU A 182 -8.10 -26.45 14.33
C LEU A 182 -9.16 -26.28 13.24
N TYR A 183 -9.91 -25.21 13.34
CA TYR A 183 -10.91 -24.79 12.36
C TYR A 183 -10.42 -23.51 11.70
N ARG A 184 -10.53 -23.45 10.38
CA ARG A 184 -10.16 -22.28 9.59
C ARG A 184 -11.16 -22.09 8.46
N THR A 185 -11.25 -20.90 7.92
CA THR A 185 -12.02 -20.65 6.71
C THR A 185 -11.29 -21.21 5.48
N SER A 186 -12.07 -21.71 4.51
CA SER A 186 -11.54 -22.22 3.23
C SER A 186 -10.89 -21.13 2.38
N LYS A 187 -11.29 -19.86 2.57
CA LYS A 187 -10.76 -18.68 1.89
C LYS A 187 -10.39 -17.62 2.93
N GLU A 188 -9.43 -16.74 2.58
CA GLU A 188 -9.06 -15.59 3.42
C GLU A 188 -10.08 -14.45 3.30
N ILE A 189 -11.32 -14.73 3.71
CA ILE A 189 -12.48 -13.83 3.55
C ILE A 189 -12.54 -12.69 4.57
N PHE A 190 -11.72 -12.76 5.62
CA PHE A 190 -11.64 -11.73 6.66
C PHE A 190 -10.41 -10.84 6.55
N LYS A 191 -9.43 -11.18 5.71
CA LYS A 191 -8.15 -10.48 5.66
C LYS A 191 -8.28 -9.16 4.91
N LYS A 192 -8.38 -8.09 5.65
CA LYS A 192 -8.36 -6.73 5.11
C LYS A 192 -6.92 -6.25 4.90
N GLU A 193 -6.51 -6.09 3.66
CA GLU A 193 -5.25 -5.40 3.35
C GLU A 193 -5.46 -3.88 3.44
N SER A 194 -4.44 -3.15 3.93
CA SER A 194 -4.52 -1.68 3.90
C SER A 194 -4.54 -1.18 2.45
N PHE A 195 -5.20 -0.05 2.21
CA PHE A 195 -5.26 0.55 0.88
C PHE A 195 -3.88 0.76 0.26
N LEU A 196 -2.89 1.19 1.06
CA LEU A 196 -1.51 1.34 0.59
C LEU A 196 -0.92 0.02 0.09
N LYS A 197 -1.08 -1.08 0.84
CA LYS A 197 -0.62 -2.41 0.37
C LYS A 197 -1.33 -2.84 -0.91
N PHE A 198 -2.63 -2.58 -1.01
CA PHE A 198 -3.40 -2.89 -2.21
C PHE A 198 -2.94 -2.07 -3.42
N MET A 199 -2.64 -0.78 -3.23
CA MET A 199 -2.15 0.12 -4.28
C MET A 199 -0.84 -0.36 -4.92
N PHE A 200 0.10 -0.86 -4.10
CA PHE A 200 1.43 -1.30 -4.55
C PHE A 200 1.53 -2.79 -4.84
N LYS A 201 0.41 -3.51 -4.83
CA LYS A 201 0.35 -4.91 -5.24
C LYS A 201 0.26 -4.95 -6.77
N LEU A 202 1.40 -5.28 -7.40
CA LEU A 202 1.54 -5.55 -8.82
C LEU A 202 1.13 -6.99 -9.14
#